data_e33648f75db4befada8e93c8b9b98aed
#
_entry.id   e33648f75db4befada8e93c8b9b98aed
#
_cell.length_a   1.000
_cell.length_b   1.000
_cell.length_c   1.000
_cell.angle_alpha   90.00
_cell.angle_beta   90.00
_cell.angle_gamma   90.00
#
_symmetry.space_group_name_H-M   'P 1'
#
loop_
_entity.id
_entity.type
_entity.pdbx_description
1 polymer ?
#
loop_
_entity_poly.entity_id
_entity_poly.type
_entity_poly.pdbx_seq_one_letter_code
_entity_poly.pdbx_strand_id
1 'polypeptide(L)'
;MQESWLGFEDGDNLFKITPTAIDINDTRALHVAELTRDALRNMGRYIAGASVLICGASYRQDVGDTRYSGSELVVRRLAEIGADMRVHDPYVAHWYEFEQQETYPAPGHSWSRFFRNQDDLVNLRVNKELPAALKGVEAVILAVPHSQYLNLKPAEIVKWAGNPVAVIDCFGILSDDVIRDYFKLGCEVKALGRGHIQRIKEEIRKAGS
;
A
#
# COMPACT_ATOMS: atom_id res chain seq x y z
N MET A 1 10.51 26.56 12.48
CA MET A 1 10.74 26.38 13.94
C MET A 1 9.50 25.71 14.50
N GLN A 2 9.57 24.42 14.78
CA GLN A 2 8.56 23.74 15.57
C GLN A 2 8.87 24.10 17.02
N GLU A 3 8.08 24.99 17.60
CA GLU A 3 8.06 25.15 19.05
C GLU A 3 7.65 23.82 19.66
N SER A 4 8.54 23.21 20.43
CA SER A 4 8.19 21.98 21.13
C SER A 4 7.07 22.32 22.10
N TRP A 5 5.99 21.59 22.04
CA TRP A 5 4.83 21.71 22.95
C TRP A 5 5.20 21.64 24.44
N LEU A 6 6.43 21.34 24.76
CA LEU A 6 6.95 21.16 26.13
C LEU A 6 7.93 22.25 26.55
N GLY A 7 8.12 23.35 25.76
CA GLY A 7 8.92 24.51 26.19
C GLY A 7 10.42 24.23 26.35
N PHE A 8 10.95 23.19 25.69
CA PHE A 8 12.39 22.90 25.64
C PHE A 8 13.01 23.57 24.43
N GLU A 9 14.07 24.33 24.62
CA GLU A 9 14.80 25.02 23.57
C GLU A 9 15.49 24.02 22.60
N ASP A 10 15.61 24.43 21.33
CA ASP A 10 16.30 23.72 20.25
C ASP A 10 17.79 23.49 20.53
N GLY A 11 18.13 22.63 21.41
CA GLY A 11 19.53 22.35 21.77
C GLY A 11 19.66 21.18 22.73
N ASP A 12 18.61 20.88 23.44
CA ASP A 12 18.60 19.76 24.35
C ASP A 12 18.24 18.46 23.63
N ASN A 13 19.27 17.67 23.34
CA ASN A 13 19.20 16.32 22.75
C ASN A 13 18.36 15.30 23.55
N LEU A 14 17.46 15.75 24.43
CA LEU A 14 16.67 14.89 25.30
C LEU A 14 15.66 13.98 24.56
N PHE A 15 15.22 14.36 23.35
CA PHE A 15 14.18 13.61 22.63
C PHE A 15 14.60 13.09 21.26
N LYS A 16 15.84 12.59 21.13
CA LYS A 16 16.33 12.01 19.86
C LYS A 16 15.45 10.87 19.33
N ILE A 17 14.80 10.12 20.21
CA ILE A 17 13.97 8.97 19.85
C ILE A 17 12.65 9.43 19.20
N THR A 18 12.03 10.48 19.72
CA THR A 18 10.71 10.92 19.24
C THR A 18 10.70 11.35 17.77
N PRO A 19 11.59 12.26 17.30
CA PRO A 19 11.66 12.61 15.89
C PRO A 19 11.99 11.42 15.00
N THR A 20 12.88 10.55 15.44
CA THR A 20 13.23 9.33 14.69
C THR A 20 12.05 8.38 14.58
N ALA A 21 11.29 8.19 15.67
CA ALA A 21 10.11 7.34 15.66
C ALA A 21 9.01 7.90 14.76
N ILE A 22 8.81 9.21 14.74
CA ILE A 22 7.88 9.90 13.84
C ILE A 22 8.32 9.67 12.38
N ASP A 23 9.60 9.91 12.05
CA ASP A 23 10.11 9.74 10.69
C ASP A 23 9.97 8.29 10.21
N ILE A 24 10.27 7.30 11.05
CA ILE A 24 10.08 5.88 10.74
C ILE A 24 8.60 5.57 10.51
N ASN A 25 7.71 6.05 11.36
CA ASN A 25 6.27 5.83 11.19
C ASN A 25 5.76 6.44 9.88
N ASP A 26 6.15 7.67 9.60
CA ASP A 26 5.72 8.40 8.42
C ASP A 26 6.26 7.79 7.12
N THR A 27 7.48 7.26 7.14
CA THR A 27 8.11 6.66 5.95
C THR A 27 7.85 5.16 5.82
N ARG A 28 7.15 4.54 6.78
CA ARG A 28 6.82 3.09 6.75
C ARG A 28 6.12 2.66 5.46
N ALA A 29 5.31 3.53 4.89
CA ALA A 29 4.61 3.27 3.63
C ALA A 29 5.57 2.98 2.46
N LEU A 30 6.82 3.50 2.48
CA LEU A 30 7.82 3.21 1.44
C LEU A 30 8.22 1.73 1.43
N HIS A 31 8.20 1.06 2.58
CA HIS A 31 8.48 -0.38 2.64
C HIS A 31 7.43 -1.21 1.91
N VAL A 32 6.17 -0.74 1.84
CA VAL A 32 5.12 -1.39 1.05
C VAL A 32 5.48 -1.42 -0.44
N ALA A 33 6.06 -0.34 -0.97
CA ALA A 33 6.52 -0.30 -2.36
C ALA A 33 7.65 -1.32 -2.63
N GLU A 34 8.57 -1.49 -1.67
CA GLU A 34 9.63 -2.51 -1.76
C GLU A 34 9.04 -3.93 -1.73
N LEU A 35 8.10 -4.20 -0.82
CA LEU A 35 7.41 -5.50 -0.76
C LEU A 35 6.65 -5.80 -2.05
N THR A 36 6.01 -4.79 -2.66
CA THR A 36 5.29 -4.93 -3.93
C THR A 36 6.26 -5.31 -5.06
N ARG A 37 7.38 -4.58 -5.18
CA ARG A 37 8.43 -4.90 -6.16
C ARG A 37 8.97 -6.31 -5.97
N ASP A 38 9.25 -6.71 -4.73
CA ASP A 38 9.80 -8.03 -4.43
C ASP A 38 8.79 -9.15 -4.68
N ALA A 39 7.50 -8.92 -4.41
CA ALA A 39 6.45 -9.89 -4.70
C ALA A 39 6.29 -10.10 -6.20
N LEU A 40 6.26 -9.03 -7.01
CA LEU A 40 6.22 -9.13 -8.47
C LEU A 40 7.45 -9.85 -9.02
N ARG A 41 8.65 -9.53 -8.52
CA ARG A 41 9.89 -10.20 -8.91
C ARG A 41 9.85 -11.71 -8.61
N ASN A 42 9.27 -12.11 -7.48
CA ASN A 42 9.09 -13.54 -7.13
C ASN A 42 8.14 -14.27 -8.10
N MET A 43 7.28 -13.53 -8.79
CA MET A 43 6.40 -14.03 -9.85
C MET A 43 7.00 -13.89 -11.26
N GLY A 44 8.27 -13.49 -11.38
CA GLY A 44 8.95 -13.26 -12.66
C GLY A 44 8.50 -12.00 -13.39
N ARG A 45 7.93 -11.02 -12.68
CA ARG A 45 7.42 -9.75 -13.24
C ARG A 45 8.26 -8.56 -12.79
N TYR A 46 8.24 -7.50 -13.58
CA TYR A 46 8.89 -6.23 -13.25
C TYR A 46 7.86 -5.23 -12.74
N ILE A 47 8.28 -4.34 -11.82
CA ILE A 47 7.42 -3.28 -11.31
C ILE A 47 7.15 -2.21 -12.38
N ALA A 48 8.14 -1.91 -13.24
CA ALA A 48 7.99 -0.95 -14.31
C ALA A 48 7.00 -1.48 -15.36
N GLY A 49 5.91 -0.74 -15.58
CA GLY A 49 4.80 -1.11 -16.45
C GLY A 49 3.77 -2.05 -15.80
N ALA A 50 4.01 -2.55 -14.58
CA ALA A 50 3.03 -3.40 -13.89
C ALA A 50 1.80 -2.59 -13.48
N SER A 51 0.61 -3.15 -13.70
CA SER A 51 -0.64 -2.56 -13.20
C SER A 51 -0.82 -2.94 -11.72
N VAL A 52 -0.83 -1.94 -10.85
CA VAL A 52 -0.91 -2.09 -9.40
C VAL A 52 -2.16 -1.43 -8.85
N LEU A 53 -3.03 -2.20 -8.19
CA LEU A 53 -4.21 -1.69 -7.51
C LEU A 53 -3.93 -1.47 -6.03
N ILE A 54 -4.15 -0.25 -5.55
CA ILE A 54 -4.22 0.04 -4.12
C ILE A 54 -5.68 0.00 -3.67
N CYS A 55 -5.97 -0.79 -2.65
CA CYS A 55 -7.26 -0.93 -2.01
C CYS A 55 -7.26 -0.13 -0.70
N GLY A 56 -7.90 1.03 -0.71
CA GLY A 56 -7.96 1.99 0.37
C GLY A 56 -7.12 3.22 0.12
N ALA A 57 -7.76 4.35 -0.10
CA ALA A 57 -7.18 5.69 -0.25
C ALA A 57 -7.24 6.49 1.06
N SER A 58 -8.19 6.17 1.95
CA SER A 58 -8.41 6.86 3.20
C SER A 58 -7.31 6.59 4.25
N TYR A 59 -7.23 7.43 5.29
CA TYR A 59 -6.21 7.28 6.32
C TYR A 59 -6.55 6.17 7.34
N ARG A 60 -7.82 5.72 7.39
CA ARG A 60 -8.26 4.61 8.25
C ARG A 60 -9.52 3.93 7.76
N GLN A 61 -9.88 2.82 8.42
CA GLN A 61 -11.01 1.96 8.10
C GLN A 61 -12.36 2.71 8.07
N ASP A 62 -13.14 2.45 7.02
CA ASP A 62 -14.55 2.84 6.86
C ASP A 62 -14.83 4.34 6.98
N VAL A 63 -13.88 5.17 6.55
CA VAL A 63 -14.04 6.63 6.45
C VAL A 63 -13.58 7.12 5.07
N GLY A 64 -14.08 8.29 4.65
CA GLY A 64 -13.77 8.91 3.35
C GLY A 64 -12.70 10.02 3.40
N ASP A 65 -11.91 10.10 4.46
CA ASP A 65 -10.88 11.14 4.63
C ASP A 65 -9.51 10.61 4.16
N THR A 66 -8.91 11.28 3.18
CA THR A 66 -7.64 10.90 2.55
C THR A 66 -6.42 11.61 3.12
N ARG A 67 -6.64 12.67 3.91
CA ARG A 67 -5.56 13.48 4.46
C ARG A 67 -4.63 12.65 5.34
N TYR A 68 -3.32 12.80 5.14
CA TYR A 68 -2.28 12.01 5.84
C TYR A 68 -2.37 10.49 5.61
N SER A 69 -3.04 10.03 4.56
CA SER A 69 -3.08 8.62 4.23
C SER A 69 -1.71 8.11 3.77
N GLY A 70 -1.21 7.06 4.41
CA GLY A 70 0.01 6.38 3.95
C GLY A 70 -0.10 5.81 2.54
N SER A 71 -1.32 5.61 2.05
CA SER A 71 -1.59 5.15 0.68
C SER A 71 -1.09 6.14 -0.36
N GLU A 72 -1.13 7.45 -0.09
CA GLU A 72 -0.60 8.47 -1.00
C GLU A 72 0.90 8.26 -1.25
N LEU A 73 1.68 8.05 -0.18
CA LEU A 73 3.12 7.84 -0.28
C LEU A 73 3.45 6.54 -1.04
N VAL A 74 2.66 5.48 -0.83
CA VAL A 74 2.79 4.22 -1.59
C VAL A 74 2.56 4.46 -3.08
N VAL A 75 1.47 5.14 -3.45
CA VAL A 75 1.13 5.44 -4.85
C VAL A 75 2.25 6.28 -5.51
N ARG A 76 2.68 7.36 -4.86
CA ARG A 76 3.75 8.21 -5.39
C ARG A 76 5.05 7.43 -5.60
N ARG A 77 5.43 6.59 -4.64
CA ARG A 77 6.65 5.80 -4.74
C ARG A 77 6.58 4.74 -5.84
N LEU A 78 5.46 4.05 -5.96
CA LEU A 78 5.27 3.03 -7.01
C LEU A 78 5.23 3.65 -8.40
N ALA A 79 4.52 4.78 -8.58
CA ALA A 79 4.51 5.53 -9.84
C ALA A 79 5.93 6.02 -10.21
N GLU A 80 6.70 6.53 -9.24
CA GLU A 80 8.10 6.97 -9.47
C GLU A 80 8.98 5.86 -10.03
N ILE A 81 8.75 4.61 -9.62
CA ILE A 81 9.50 3.46 -10.14
C ILE A 81 8.82 2.76 -11.33
N GLY A 82 7.82 3.42 -11.93
CA GLY A 82 7.23 3.07 -13.21
C GLY A 82 6.02 2.15 -13.17
N ALA A 83 5.36 1.96 -12.03
CA ALA A 83 4.11 1.22 -11.96
C ALA A 83 2.92 2.02 -12.54
N ASP A 84 1.98 1.32 -13.21
CA ASP A 84 0.68 1.86 -13.59
C ASP A 84 -0.28 1.73 -12.39
N MET A 85 -0.59 2.87 -11.76
CA MET A 85 -1.36 2.88 -10.51
C MET A 85 -2.85 2.95 -10.75
N ARG A 86 -3.59 2.09 -10.04
CA ARG A 86 -5.05 2.13 -9.93
C ARG A 86 -5.46 2.22 -8.47
N VAL A 87 -6.63 2.76 -8.22
CA VAL A 87 -7.17 2.95 -6.87
C VAL A 87 -8.60 2.45 -6.79
N HIS A 88 -8.89 1.72 -5.72
CA HIS A 88 -10.26 1.41 -5.30
C HIS A 88 -10.44 1.81 -3.84
N ASP A 89 -11.53 2.52 -3.55
CA ASP A 89 -11.97 2.83 -2.20
C ASP A 89 -13.49 2.97 -2.16
N PRO A 90 -14.21 2.27 -1.27
CA PRO A 90 -15.66 2.34 -1.18
C PRO A 90 -16.17 3.67 -0.63
N TYR A 91 -15.37 4.40 0.14
CA TYR A 91 -15.78 5.60 0.87
C TYR A 91 -15.27 6.90 0.24
N VAL A 92 -14.13 6.87 -0.48
CA VAL A 92 -13.50 8.03 -1.11
C VAL A 92 -14.02 8.20 -2.54
N ALA A 93 -14.63 9.33 -2.85
CA ALA A 93 -15.08 9.67 -4.21
C ALA A 93 -13.99 10.39 -5.01
N HIS A 94 -13.26 11.29 -4.36
CA HIS A 94 -12.21 12.11 -4.93
C HIS A 94 -10.96 12.02 -4.07
N TRP A 95 -9.82 11.87 -4.71
CA TRP A 95 -8.53 11.92 -4.02
C TRP A 95 -7.84 13.24 -4.35
N TYR A 96 -8.17 14.27 -3.58
CA TYR A 96 -7.79 15.65 -3.85
C TYR A 96 -6.28 15.85 -3.84
N GLU A 97 -5.52 15.08 -3.06
CA GLU A 97 -4.06 15.12 -3.01
C GLU A 97 -3.42 14.83 -4.38
N PHE A 98 -4.11 14.09 -5.24
CA PHE A 98 -3.71 13.86 -6.63
C PHE A 98 -4.47 14.77 -7.60
N GLU A 99 -5.78 14.87 -7.48
CA GLU A 99 -6.63 15.62 -8.43
C GLU A 99 -6.33 17.11 -8.43
N GLN A 100 -5.99 17.69 -7.27
CA GLN A 100 -5.70 19.12 -7.10
C GLN A 100 -4.24 19.39 -6.75
N GLN A 101 -3.40 18.34 -6.70
CA GLN A 101 -2.01 18.41 -6.24
C GLN A 101 -1.88 19.05 -4.84
N GLU A 102 -2.91 18.90 -4.01
CA GLU A 102 -2.83 19.28 -2.61
C GLU A 102 -1.92 18.31 -1.86
N THR A 103 -0.98 18.84 -1.10
CA THR A 103 -0.06 18.04 -0.32
C THR A 103 -0.35 18.16 1.16
N TYR A 104 -0.60 17.05 1.79
CA TYR A 104 -0.57 16.86 3.24
C TYR A 104 0.53 15.82 3.53
N PRO A 105 1.41 16.07 4.41
CA PRO A 105 1.52 17.13 5.43
C PRO A 105 2.13 18.44 4.94
N ALA A 106 2.06 19.45 5.82
CA ALA A 106 2.64 20.76 5.58
C ALA A 106 4.14 20.72 5.24
N PRO A 107 4.69 21.76 4.57
CA PRO A 107 6.12 21.86 4.28
C PRO A 107 6.97 21.64 5.53
N GLY A 108 8.03 20.82 5.41
CA GLY A 108 8.92 20.48 6.52
C GLY A 108 8.61 19.14 7.22
N HIS A 109 7.46 18.55 6.95
CA HIS A 109 7.19 17.18 7.39
C HIS A 109 8.11 16.17 6.68
N SER A 110 8.35 15.01 7.29
CA SER A 110 9.22 13.95 6.74
C SER A 110 8.80 13.48 5.34
N TRP A 111 7.50 13.52 5.02
CA TRP A 111 6.98 13.16 3.71
C TRP A 111 7.30 14.16 2.61
N SER A 112 7.48 15.45 2.93
CA SER A 112 7.67 16.51 1.93
C SER A 112 8.84 16.23 0.97
N ARG A 113 9.85 15.48 1.42
CA ARG A 113 10.99 15.06 0.59
C ARG A 113 10.65 14.07 -0.52
N PHE A 114 9.51 13.38 -0.41
CA PHE A 114 9.04 12.39 -1.40
C PHE A 114 7.99 12.97 -2.35
N PHE A 115 7.44 14.14 -2.05
CA PHE A 115 6.48 14.80 -2.92
C PHE A 115 7.24 15.52 -4.03
N ARG A 116 7.21 14.90 -5.20
CA ARG A 116 7.65 15.50 -6.45
C ARG A 116 6.43 15.75 -7.30
N ASN A 117 6.53 16.76 -8.17
CA ASN A 117 5.50 16.97 -9.18
C ASN A 117 5.40 15.70 -10.05
N GLN A 118 4.26 15.05 -10.02
CA GLN A 118 3.95 13.83 -10.76
C GLN A 118 2.66 14.07 -11.53
N ASP A 119 2.79 14.84 -12.64
CA ASP A 119 1.66 15.32 -13.44
C ASP A 119 0.76 14.17 -13.93
N ASP A 120 1.31 12.98 -14.16
CA ASP A 120 0.55 11.80 -14.58
C ASP A 120 -0.47 11.36 -13.53
N LEU A 121 -0.18 11.57 -12.24
CA LEU A 121 -1.07 11.20 -11.15
C LEU A 121 -2.29 12.12 -11.00
N VAL A 122 -2.32 13.29 -11.64
CA VAL A 122 -3.50 14.18 -11.69
C VAL A 122 -4.71 13.44 -12.29
N ASN A 123 -4.46 12.49 -13.18
CA ASN A 123 -5.50 11.69 -13.81
C ASN A 123 -5.92 10.44 -13.02
N LEU A 124 -5.27 10.17 -11.90
CA LEU A 124 -5.64 9.04 -11.04
C LEU A 124 -7.04 9.25 -10.47
N ARG A 125 -7.92 8.28 -10.69
CA ARG A 125 -9.31 8.33 -10.23
C ARG A 125 -9.61 7.14 -9.33
N VAL A 126 -10.39 7.39 -8.29
CA VAL A 126 -10.85 6.33 -7.38
C VAL A 126 -11.97 5.55 -8.05
N ASN A 127 -11.76 4.24 -8.21
CA ASN A 127 -12.79 3.34 -8.72
C ASN A 127 -13.67 2.85 -7.56
N LYS A 128 -14.98 2.83 -7.76
CA LYS A 128 -15.95 2.32 -6.78
C LYS A 128 -16.28 0.85 -6.97
N GLU A 129 -16.01 0.31 -8.14
CA GLU A 129 -16.33 -1.06 -8.50
C GLU A 129 -15.07 -1.93 -8.46
N LEU A 130 -14.90 -2.70 -7.40
CA LEU A 130 -13.71 -3.52 -7.16
C LEU A 130 -13.43 -4.53 -8.30
N PRO A 131 -14.42 -5.25 -8.85
CA PRO A 131 -14.17 -6.16 -9.98
C PRO A 131 -13.63 -5.45 -11.22
N ALA A 132 -14.11 -4.23 -11.49
CA ALA A 132 -13.63 -3.43 -12.62
C ALA A 132 -12.20 -2.90 -12.36
N ALA A 133 -11.91 -2.47 -11.15
CA ALA A 133 -10.59 -2.00 -10.75
C ALA A 133 -9.52 -3.10 -10.84
N LEU A 134 -9.89 -4.35 -10.56
CA LEU A 134 -8.99 -5.52 -10.57
C LEU A 134 -8.65 -6.03 -11.97
N LYS A 135 -9.40 -5.68 -13.00
CA LYS A 135 -9.22 -6.27 -14.35
C LYS A 135 -7.81 -6.01 -14.89
N GLY A 136 -7.04 -7.09 -15.11
CA GLY A 136 -5.68 -7.03 -15.66
C GLY A 136 -4.61 -6.54 -14.67
N VAL A 137 -4.94 -6.45 -13.38
CA VAL A 137 -4.00 -6.05 -12.32
C VAL A 137 -3.01 -7.17 -12.03
N GLU A 138 -1.76 -6.80 -11.76
CA GLU A 138 -0.67 -7.73 -11.45
C GLU A 138 -0.30 -7.72 -9.97
N ALA A 139 -0.58 -6.61 -9.25
CA ALA A 139 -0.42 -6.54 -7.80
C ALA A 139 -1.60 -5.83 -7.13
N VAL A 140 -1.99 -6.32 -5.95
CA VAL A 140 -3.05 -5.76 -5.12
C VAL A 140 -2.47 -5.41 -3.75
N ILE A 141 -2.62 -4.17 -3.32
CA ILE A 141 -2.17 -3.69 -2.02
C ILE A 141 -3.40 -3.44 -1.16
N LEU A 142 -3.55 -4.21 -0.09
CA LEU A 142 -4.59 -4.01 0.93
C LEU A 142 -4.08 -2.95 1.91
N ALA A 143 -4.24 -1.68 1.55
CA ALA A 143 -3.62 -0.55 2.22
C ALA A 143 -4.43 0.00 3.38
N VAL A 144 -5.75 -0.25 3.40
CA VAL A 144 -6.67 0.12 4.49
C VAL A 144 -7.62 -1.05 4.75
N PRO A 145 -7.87 -1.45 6.01
CA PRO A 145 -8.67 -2.62 6.32
C PRO A 145 -10.18 -2.32 6.28
N HIS A 146 -10.68 -1.75 5.18
CA HIS A 146 -12.12 -1.52 5.02
C HIS A 146 -12.91 -2.82 5.17
N SER A 147 -14.07 -2.73 5.78
CA SER A 147 -14.97 -3.88 6.01
C SER A 147 -15.24 -4.68 4.74
N GLN A 148 -15.29 -4.00 3.59
CA GLN A 148 -15.47 -4.63 2.28
C GLN A 148 -14.33 -5.58 1.91
N TYR A 149 -13.09 -5.34 2.38
CA TYR A 149 -11.93 -6.16 2.01
C TYR A 149 -11.71 -7.37 2.93
N LEU A 150 -12.30 -7.37 4.14
CA LEU A 150 -12.07 -8.41 5.14
C LEU A 150 -12.57 -9.80 4.71
N ASN A 151 -13.54 -9.85 3.80
CA ASN A 151 -14.18 -11.11 3.37
C ASN A 151 -13.87 -11.48 1.91
N LEU A 152 -12.90 -10.81 1.27
CA LEU A 152 -12.51 -11.11 -0.11
C LEU A 152 -11.89 -12.50 -0.21
N LYS A 153 -12.40 -13.29 -1.16
CA LYS A 153 -11.87 -14.64 -1.42
C LYS A 153 -10.78 -14.59 -2.47
N PRO A 154 -9.66 -15.30 -2.27
CA PRO A 154 -8.57 -15.37 -3.23
C PRO A 154 -9.01 -15.72 -4.64
N ALA A 155 -9.92 -16.69 -4.78
CA ALA A 155 -10.44 -17.11 -6.09
C ALA A 155 -11.22 -16.00 -6.82
N GLU A 156 -11.93 -15.12 -6.10
CA GLU A 156 -12.64 -13.98 -6.69
C GLU A 156 -11.64 -12.92 -7.19
N ILE A 157 -10.61 -12.61 -6.40
CA ILE A 157 -9.56 -11.67 -6.78
C ILE A 157 -8.85 -12.14 -8.06
N VAL A 158 -8.42 -13.40 -8.10
CA VAL A 158 -7.75 -13.98 -9.28
C VAL A 158 -8.69 -14.01 -10.48
N LYS A 159 -9.97 -14.35 -10.29
CA LYS A 159 -10.99 -14.35 -11.35
C LYS A 159 -11.18 -12.95 -11.95
N TRP A 160 -11.30 -11.92 -11.12
CA TRP A 160 -11.50 -10.54 -11.58
C TRP A 160 -10.24 -9.95 -12.22
N ALA A 161 -9.07 -10.27 -11.68
CA ALA A 161 -7.80 -9.89 -12.28
C ALA A 161 -7.53 -10.60 -13.60
N GLY A 162 -8.05 -11.84 -13.77
CA GLY A 162 -7.81 -12.68 -14.95
C GLY A 162 -6.45 -13.39 -14.92
N ASN A 163 -5.68 -13.25 -13.86
CA ASN A 163 -4.36 -13.84 -13.67
C ASN A 163 -4.00 -13.91 -12.18
N PRO A 164 -3.03 -14.78 -11.77
CA PRO A 164 -2.47 -14.72 -10.42
C PRO A 164 -1.82 -13.37 -10.14
N VAL A 165 -1.99 -12.86 -8.92
CA VAL A 165 -1.55 -11.52 -8.51
C VAL A 165 -0.57 -11.58 -7.34
N ALA A 166 0.28 -10.56 -7.21
CA ALA A 166 0.99 -10.27 -5.99
C ALA A 166 0.04 -9.60 -5.00
N VAL A 167 -0.05 -10.06 -3.75
CA VAL A 167 -0.90 -9.47 -2.72
C VAL A 167 -0.04 -8.94 -1.58
N ILE A 168 -0.22 -7.68 -1.23
CA ILE A 168 0.49 -7.03 -0.15
C ILE A 168 -0.51 -6.64 0.94
N ASP A 169 -0.42 -7.29 2.09
CA ASP A 169 -1.28 -7.06 3.24
C ASP A 169 -0.60 -6.08 4.22
N CYS A 170 -1.08 -4.85 4.26
CA CYS A 170 -0.49 -3.81 5.10
C CYS A 170 -0.99 -3.82 6.55
N PHE A 171 -2.10 -4.52 6.83
CA PHE A 171 -2.77 -4.50 8.14
C PHE A 171 -2.92 -5.88 8.79
N GLY A 172 -2.44 -6.96 8.13
CA GLY A 172 -2.55 -8.32 8.65
C GLY A 172 -4.00 -8.85 8.64
N ILE A 173 -4.80 -8.42 7.66
CA ILE A 173 -6.22 -8.82 7.54
C ILE A 173 -6.40 -10.23 6.97
N LEU A 174 -5.40 -10.76 6.29
CA LEU A 174 -5.45 -12.10 5.72
C LEU A 174 -5.10 -13.14 6.80
N SER A 175 -5.98 -14.12 7.01
CA SER A 175 -5.65 -15.29 7.83
C SER A 175 -4.63 -16.20 7.13
N ASP A 176 -3.96 -17.06 7.88
CA ASP A 176 -2.99 -18.00 7.32
C ASP A 176 -3.61 -18.97 6.29
N ASP A 177 -4.89 -19.33 6.47
CA ASP A 177 -5.61 -20.18 5.50
C ASP A 177 -5.87 -19.43 4.18
N VAL A 178 -6.28 -18.18 4.26
CA VAL A 178 -6.46 -17.31 3.08
C VAL A 178 -5.12 -17.11 2.35
N ILE A 179 -4.02 -16.95 3.09
CA ILE A 179 -2.67 -16.85 2.51
C ILE A 179 -2.29 -18.15 1.80
N ARG A 180 -2.58 -19.32 2.40
CA ARG A 180 -2.38 -20.63 1.74
C ARG A 180 -3.16 -20.75 0.44
N ASP A 181 -4.40 -20.29 0.43
CA ASP A 181 -5.24 -20.35 -0.76
C ASP A 181 -4.72 -19.42 -1.88
N TYR A 182 -4.21 -18.24 -1.56
CA TYR A 182 -3.50 -17.40 -2.54
C TYR A 182 -2.30 -18.14 -3.16
N PHE A 183 -1.45 -18.77 -2.35
CA PHE A 183 -0.29 -19.51 -2.86
C PHE A 183 -0.70 -20.69 -3.77
N LYS A 184 -1.77 -21.44 -3.41
CA LYS A 184 -2.32 -22.54 -4.24
C LYS A 184 -2.82 -22.04 -5.60
N LEU A 185 -3.28 -20.79 -5.67
CA LEU A 185 -3.70 -20.13 -6.93
C LEU A 185 -2.55 -19.52 -7.72
N GLY A 186 -1.29 -19.76 -7.32
CA GLY A 186 -0.10 -19.23 -8.00
C GLY A 186 0.21 -17.76 -7.70
N CYS A 187 -0.47 -17.18 -6.72
CA CYS A 187 -0.22 -15.82 -6.26
C CYS A 187 1.03 -15.75 -5.37
N GLU A 188 1.56 -14.55 -5.19
CA GLU A 188 2.58 -14.24 -4.18
C GLU A 188 1.96 -13.38 -3.09
N VAL A 189 2.27 -13.65 -1.82
CA VAL A 189 1.78 -12.86 -0.69
C VAL A 189 2.94 -12.31 0.12
N LYS A 190 2.87 -11.01 0.42
CA LYS A 190 3.73 -10.32 1.38
C LYS A 190 2.87 -9.56 2.38
N ALA A 191 3.38 -9.33 3.58
CA ALA A 191 2.69 -8.50 4.56
C ALA A 191 3.66 -7.78 5.49
N LEU A 192 3.22 -6.65 6.01
CA LEU A 192 3.97 -5.91 7.02
C LEU A 192 3.98 -6.69 8.34
N GLY A 193 5.18 -6.90 8.91
CA GLY A 193 5.36 -7.52 10.21
C GLY A 193 5.02 -9.03 10.28
N ARG A 194 4.76 -9.70 9.14
CA ARG A 194 4.35 -11.12 9.10
C ARG A 194 5.40 -12.02 8.44
N GLY A 195 6.58 -12.07 9.02
CA GLY A 195 7.71 -12.88 8.50
C GLY A 195 7.43 -14.38 8.36
N HIS A 196 6.42 -14.93 9.07
CA HIS A 196 6.03 -16.34 9.01
C HIS A 196 5.39 -16.75 7.65
N ILE A 197 4.95 -15.80 6.82
CA ILE A 197 4.38 -16.07 5.48
C ILE A 197 5.36 -16.85 4.61
N GLN A 198 6.65 -16.57 4.72
CA GLN A 198 7.67 -17.33 3.98
C GLN A 198 7.67 -18.82 4.38
N ARG A 199 7.49 -19.14 5.66
CA ARG A 199 7.37 -20.52 6.13
C ARG A 199 6.13 -21.20 5.56
N ILE A 200 4.97 -20.52 5.53
CA ILE A 200 3.75 -21.05 4.91
C ILE A 200 4.00 -21.42 3.44
N LYS A 201 4.67 -20.54 2.70
CA LYS A 201 5.03 -20.80 1.30
C LYS A 201 5.92 -22.06 1.14
N GLU A 202 6.91 -22.21 2.00
CA GLU A 202 7.81 -23.36 1.98
C GLU A 202 7.08 -24.68 2.33
N GLU A 203 6.14 -24.65 3.29
CA GLU A 203 5.29 -25.80 3.65
C GLU A 203 4.47 -26.29 2.45
N ILE A 204 3.82 -25.36 1.74
CA ILE A 204 3.04 -25.69 0.54
C ILE A 204 3.92 -26.29 -0.56
N ARG A 205 5.11 -25.73 -0.78
CA ARG A 205 6.05 -26.23 -1.79
C ARG A 205 6.52 -27.65 -1.49
N LYS A 206 6.77 -27.96 -0.21
CA LYS A 206 7.16 -29.30 0.23
C LYS A 206 6.03 -30.31 0.13
N ALA A 207 4.78 -29.89 0.35
CA ALA A 207 3.61 -30.78 0.29
C ALA A 207 3.17 -31.10 -1.16
N GLY A 208 3.60 -30.31 -2.15
CA GLY A 208 3.30 -30.50 -3.56
C GLY A 208 4.41 -31.17 -4.37
N SER A 209 5.55 -31.51 -3.72
CA SER A 209 6.69 -32.28 -4.29
C SER A 209 6.61 -33.71 -3.88
#